data_b598bbc75523905ca739fe34ddff0d78
#
_entry.id   b598bbc75523905ca739fe34ddff0d78
#
_cell.length_a   1.000
_cell.length_b   1.000
_cell.length_c   1.000
_cell.angle_alpha   90.00
_cell.angle_beta   90.00
_cell.angle_gamma   90.00
#
_symmetry.space_group_name_H-M   'P 1'
#
loop_
_entity.id
_entity.type
_entity.pdbx_description
1 polymer ?
#
loop_
_entity_poly.entity_id
_entity_poly.type
_entity_poly.pdbx_seq_one_letter_code
_entity_poly.pdbx_strand_id
1 'polypeptide(L)'
;MAKEINMNIKKCNYKLTNLYYGLVFSGYVLTLVINGFRSGVFAALLMVLIAAITGIFAIKSDTKSDFISLINVCVFAYIIYNFFSFVWIMKNGFPLSVFVEEFSNSVLPAVFYFVPALIIKTEADDIEKEKITDSIYKAFIVAFTVFSIISIILYITAPQFYCDYLFNMSFISKADASTCRVRMESFTGSTSISYLGVAAMLVSARFMYKYASLLSVNKTNDKNKNNGDTLKQFIIYSALFVFSLIVVFLANGRAGMVAALLVIVYINILVFSVFRFADRKYLYIEAGAIIALIVILCIITPSIVSKIWARLVSLPGAIGQRSEQWVSAINNMYGQWFGNGLGANGHKAIGIEGAKVVADGGLVKLYCEEGALGFSLFAFIILVIVRQSFKDLKKYFSELGIIMTALLMSIGSNIIAFQLCMPIFYFALGVIGADANGNAKEKGELKEENKCG
;
A
#
# COMPACT_ATOMS: atom_id res chain seq x y z
N MET A 1 -36.95 -26.29 -10.22
CA MET A 1 -36.30 -26.77 -8.99
C MET A 1 -34.76 -26.64 -9.04
N ALA A 2 -34.01 -27.29 -9.93
CA ALA A 2 -32.54 -27.15 -9.97
C ALA A 2 -32.06 -25.71 -10.28
N LYS A 3 -32.76 -24.97 -11.12
CA LYS A 3 -32.48 -23.55 -11.44
C LYS A 3 -32.76 -22.59 -10.29
N GLU A 4 -33.80 -22.89 -9.48
CA GLU A 4 -34.15 -22.12 -8.28
C GLU A 4 -33.20 -22.41 -7.11
N ILE A 5 -32.77 -23.66 -6.96
CA ILE A 5 -31.76 -24.03 -5.96
C ILE A 5 -30.41 -23.34 -6.28
N ASN A 6 -29.97 -23.36 -7.54
CA ASN A 6 -28.76 -22.65 -7.96
C ASN A 6 -28.86 -21.12 -7.77
N MET A 7 -30.04 -20.53 -8.00
CA MET A 7 -30.26 -19.10 -7.78
C MET A 7 -30.25 -18.72 -6.29
N ASN A 8 -30.76 -19.59 -5.43
CA ASN A 8 -30.72 -19.39 -3.98
C ASN A 8 -29.33 -19.58 -3.39
N ILE A 9 -28.54 -20.53 -3.90
CA ILE A 9 -27.15 -20.74 -3.50
C ILE A 9 -26.30 -19.54 -3.93
N LYS A 10 -26.46 -19.02 -5.15
CA LYS A 10 -25.78 -17.79 -5.63
C LYS A 10 -26.14 -16.58 -4.77
N LYS A 11 -27.41 -16.38 -4.40
CA LYS A 11 -27.83 -15.29 -3.50
C LYS A 11 -27.25 -15.40 -2.09
N CYS A 12 -27.12 -16.61 -1.56
CA CYS A 12 -26.56 -16.84 -0.24
C CYS A 12 -25.03 -16.56 -0.24
N ASN A 13 -24.31 -17.00 -1.26
CA ASN A 13 -22.90 -16.73 -1.43
C ASN A 13 -22.60 -15.23 -1.60
N TYR A 14 -23.44 -14.53 -2.38
CA TYR A 14 -23.31 -13.08 -2.57
C TYR A 14 -23.46 -12.30 -1.25
N LYS A 15 -24.44 -12.64 -0.40
CA LYS A 15 -24.60 -12.01 0.90
C LYS A 15 -23.42 -12.28 1.83
N LEU A 16 -22.90 -13.50 1.83
CA LEU A 16 -21.74 -13.88 2.64
C LEU A 16 -20.48 -13.14 2.19
N THR A 17 -20.29 -13.00 0.88
CA THR A 17 -19.19 -12.27 0.27
C THR A 17 -19.22 -10.79 0.64
N ASN A 18 -20.36 -10.13 0.49
CA ASN A 18 -20.53 -8.73 0.88
C ASN A 18 -20.31 -8.48 2.37
N LEU A 19 -20.78 -9.41 3.23
CA LEU A 19 -20.51 -9.34 4.66
C LEU A 19 -19.01 -9.45 4.96
N TYR A 20 -18.33 -10.38 4.31
CA TYR A 20 -16.88 -10.54 4.44
C TYR A 20 -16.12 -9.27 4.06
N TYR A 21 -16.45 -8.65 2.91
CA TYR A 21 -15.81 -7.39 2.49
C TYR A 21 -16.12 -6.24 3.42
N GLY A 22 -17.36 -6.13 3.86
CA GLY A 22 -17.74 -5.14 4.86
C GLY A 22 -16.92 -5.28 6.14
N LEU A 23 -16.69 -6.49 6.61
CA LEU A 23 -15.88 -6.76 7.81
C LEU A 23 -14.40 -6.47 7.59
N VAL A 24 -13.82 -6.93 6.49
CA VAL A 24 -12.39 -6.67 6.16
C VAL A 24 -12.14 -5.17 6.01
N PHE A 25 -13.04 -4.49 5.32
CA PHE A 25 -12.94 -3.06 5.10
C PHE A 25 -13.15 -2.26 6.38
N SER A 26 -14.22 -2.52 7.14
CA SER A 26 -14.45 -1.88 8.44
C SER A 26 -13.29 -2.15 9.39
N GLY A 27 -12.73 -3.35 9.36
CA GLY A 27 -11.55 -3.74 10.09
C GLY A 27 -10.34 -2.91 9.70
N TYR A 28 -10.09 -2.68 8.42
CA TYR A 28 -8.99 -1.85 7.95
C TYR A 28 -9.15 -0.38 8.37
N VAL A 29 -10.34 0.21 8.17
CA VAL A 29 -10.64 1.58 8.62
C VAL A 29 -10.48 1.70 10.13
N LEU A 30 -11.01 0.73 10.88
CA LEU A 30 -10.88 0.72 12.33
C LEU A 30 -9.43 0.58 12.77
N THR A 31 -8.60 -0.18 12.05
CA THR A 31 -7.16 -0.25 12.29
C THR A 31 -6.49 1.12 12.13
N LEU A 32 -6.85 1.88 11.09
CA LEU A 32 -6.34 3.23 10.89
C LEU A 32 -6.73 4.16 12.05
N VAL A 33 -7.97 4.09 12.51
CA VAL A 33 -8.48 4.90 13.63
C VAL A 33 -7.84 4.49 14.96
N ILE A 34 -7.81 3.19 15.28
CA ILE A 34 -7.26 2.67 16.54
C ILE A 34 -5.77 2.96 16.66
N ASN A 35 -5.02 2.85 15.57
CA ASN A 35 -3.60 3.16 15.57
C ASN A 35 -3.37 4.66 15.82
N GLY A 36 -4.30 5.51 15.39
CA GLY A 36 -4.33 6.92 15.76
C GLY A 36 -4.46 7.15 17.29
N PHE A 37 -5.11 6.23 18.01
CA PHE A 37 -5.23 6.23 19.47
C PHE A 37 -4.19 5.33 20.18
N ARG A 38 -3.15 4.92 19.47
CA ARG A 38 -1.97 4.24 20.01
C ARG A 38 -2.16 2.86 20.59
N SER A 39 -3.13 2.15 20.18
CA SER A 39 -3.29 0.78 20.59
C SER A 39 -2.77 -0.21 19.54
N GLY A 40 -1.45 -0.30 19.39
CA GLY A 40 -0.83 -1.29 18.50
C GLY A 40 -1.30 -2.71 18.79
N VAL A 41 -1.57 -3.02 20.05
CA VAL A 41 -2.14 -4.30 20.47
C VAL A 41 -3.54 -4.51 19.88
N PHE A 42 -4.43 -3.53 19.96
CA PHE A 42 -5.78 -3.65 19.38
C PHE A 42 -5.74 -3.71 17.87
N ALA A 43 -4.84 -2.96 17.23
CA ALA A 43 -4.65 -3.06 15.79
C ALA A 43 -4.16 -4.46 15.38
N ALA A 44 -3.23 -5.05 16.13
CA ALA A 44 -2.78 -6.42 15.91
C ALA A 44 -3.90 -7.45 16.11
N LEU A 45 -4.69 -7.33 17.18
CA LEU A 45 -5.84 -8.20 17.42
C LEU A 45 -6.86 -8.11 16.28
N LEU A 46 -7.10 -6.93 15.75
CA LEU A 46 -8.01 -6.73 14.63
C LEU A 46 -7.47 -7.37 13.35
N MET A 47 -6.17 -7.30 13.09
CA MET A 47 -5.53 -8.01 11.98
C MET A 47 -5.63 -9.52 12.13
N VAL A 48 -5.44 -10.06 13.35
CA VAL A 48 -5.66 -11.48 13.63
C VAL A 48 -7.12 -11.88 13.37
N LEU A 49 -8.08 -11.05 13.77
CA LEU A 49 -9.49 -11.28 13.50
C LEU A 49 -9.80 -11.30 11.99
N ILE A 50 -9.24 -10.35 11.23
CA ILE A 50 -9.35 -10.31 9.76
C ILE A 50 -8.74 -11.57 9.15
N ALA A 51 -7.59 -12.01 9.64
CA ALA A 51 -6.95 -13.24 9.19
C ALA A 51 -7.80 -14.48 9.47
N ALA A 52 -8.39 -14.58 10.67
CA ALA A 52 -9.29 -15.67 11.04
C ALA A 52 -10.56 -15.69 10.18
N ILE A 53 -11.19 -14.52 9.97
CA ILE A 53 -12.37 -14.39 9.10
C ILE A 53 -12.03 -14.78 7.67
N THR A 54 -10.88 -14.36 7.15
CA THR A 54 -10.39 -14.70 5.82
C THR A 54 -10.16 -16.20 5.68
N GLY A 55 -9.54 -16.83 6.69
CA GLY A 55 -9.33 -18.28 6.72
C GLY A 55 -10.65 -19.08 6.76
N ILE A 56 -11.60 -18.68 7.60
CA ILE A 56 -12.93 -19.31 7.69
C ILE A 56 -13.66 -19.18 6.34
N PHE A 57 -13.60 -18.00 5.72
CA PHE A 57 -14.23 -17.77 4.42
C PHE A 57 -13.58 -18.64 3.34
N ALA A 58 -12.25 -18.74 3.31
CA ALA A 58 -11.53 -19.60 2.39
C ALA A 58 -11.93 -21.09 2.50
N ILE A 59 -12.11 -21.58 3.73
CA ILE A 59 -12.55 -22.96 3.97
C ILE A 59 -13.98 -23.20 3.49
N LYS A 60 -14.89 -22.24 3.75
CA LYS A 60 -16.31 -22.38 3.38
C LYS A 60 -16.59 -22.21 1.90
N SER A 61 -15.75 -21.47 1.17
CA SER A 61 -15.98 -21.15 -0.25
C SER A 61 -15.57 -22.25 -1.22
N ASP A 62 -15.22 -23.43 -0.75
CA ASP A 62 -14.80 -24.61 -1.55
C ASP A 62 -13.65 -24.32 -2.56
N THR A 63 -12.83 -23.33 -2.24
CA THR A 63 -11.78 -22.78 -3.11
C THR A 63 -10.46 -23.56 -3.04
N LYS A 64 -10.48 -24.78 -2.49
CA LYS A 64 -9.27 -25.57 -2.16
C LYS A 64 -8.31 -25.79 -3.34
N SER A 65 -8.85 -26.05 -4.54
CA SER A 65 -8.00 -26.39 -5.70
C SER A 65 -7.18 -25.22 -6.27
N ASP A 66 -7.66 -24.01 -6.08
CA ASP A 66 -7.08 -22.84 -6.73
C ASP A 66 -6.20 -21.97 -5.79
N PHE A 67 -6.22 -22.26 -4.47
CA PHE A 67 -5.26 -21.68 -3.54
C PHE A 67 -3.82 -22.14 -3.77
N ILE A 68 -3.64 -23.26 -4.48
CA ILE A 68 -2.34 -23.88 -4.77
C ILE A 68 -1.73 -23.29 -6.04
N SER A 69 -1.65 -21.96 -6.13
CA SER A 69 -0.78 -21.34 -7.13
C SER A 69 0.62 -21.15 -6.57
N LEU A 70 1.61 -21.14 -7.45
CA LEU A 70 3.00 -20.93 -7.05
C LEU A 70 3.17 -19.65 -6.22
N ILE A 71 2.50 -18.55 -6.60
CA ILE A 71 2.61 -17.27 -5.91
C ILE A 71 1.97 -17.36 -4.53
N ASN A 72 0.78 -17.96 -4.42
CA ASN A 72 0.10 -18.13 -3.13
C ASN A 72 0.92 -18.99 -2.17
N VAL A 73 1.53 -20.06 -2.70
CA VAL A 73 2.43 -20.94 -1.93
C VAL A 73 3.65 -20.16 -1.45
N CYS A 74 4.24 -19.32 -2.30
CA CYS A 74 5.39 -18.48 -1.92
C CYS A 74 5.03 -17.46 -0.85
N VAL A 75 3.87 -16.79 -0.96
CA VAL A 75 3.40 -15.84 0.07
C VAL A 75 3.13 -16.55 1.38
N PHE A 76 2.50 -17.72 1.34
CA PHE A 76 2.26 -18.52 2.53
C PHE A 76 3.57 -19.01 3.16
N ALA A 77 4.52 -19.48 2.34
CA ALA A 77 5.85 -19.86 2.78
C ALA A 77 6.61 -18.69 3.42
N TYR A 78 6.47 -17.47 2.87
CA TYR A 78 7.03 -16.26 3.44
C TYR A 78 6.46 -15.95 4.83
N ILE A 79 5.13 -16.08 5.00
CA ILE A 79 4.48 -15.89 6.31
C ILE A 79 4.97 -16.92 7.32
N ILE A 80 5.03 -18.20 6.92
CA ILE A 80 5.52 -19.29 7.78
C ILE A 80 6.99 -19.10 8.15
N TYR A 81 7.84 -18.75 7.18
CA TYR A 81 9.26 -18.48 7.42
C TYR A 81 9.42 -17.38 8.47
N ASN A 82 8.72 -16.26 8.30
CA ASN A 82 8.76 -15.16 9.25
C ASN A 82 8.15 -15.50 10.60
N PHE A 83 7.13 -16.35 10.64
CA PHE A 83 6.60 -16.84 11.90
C PHE A 83 7.66 -17.62 12.68
N PHE A 84 8.39 -18.50 12.05
CA PHE A 84 9.45 -19.27 12.72
C PHE A 84 10.70 -18.44 13.05
N SER A 85 10.81 -17.19 12.56
CA SER A 85 11.94 -16.33 12.88
C SER A 85 12.06 -15.97 14.37
N PHE A 86 11.01 -16.22 15.19
CA PHE A 86 11.07 -16.09 16.65
C PHE A 86 12.19 -16.95 17.28
N VAL A 87 12.52 -18.09 16.64
CA VAL A 87 13.60 -18.99 17.09
C VAL A 87 14.94 -18.26 17.04
N TRP A 88 15.20 -17.50 15.96
CA TRP A 88 16.45 -16.73 15.81
C TRP A 88 16.49 -15.53 16.76
N ILE A 89 15.35 -14.87 16.97
CA ILE A 89 15.23 -13.78 17.95
C ILE A 89 15.63 -14.27 19.33
N MET A 90 15.07 -15.38 19.78
CA MET A 90 15.37 -15.95 21.10
C MET A 90 16.83 -16.44 21.19
N LYS A 91 17.33 -17.10 20.15
CA LYS A 91 18.72 -17.58 20.08
C LYS A 91 19.72 -16.43 20.16
N ASN A 92 19.41 -15.29 19.58
CA ASN A 92 20.27 -14.11 19.56
C ASN A 92 20.07 -13.20 20.79
N GLY A 93 19.30 -13.64 21.78
CA GLY A 93 19.14 -12.93 23.06
C GLY A 93 18.14 -11.76 23.04
N PHE A 94 17.34 -11.63 21.99
CA PHE A 94 16.31 -10.58 21.93
C PHE A 94 15.01 -11.02 22.61
N PRO A 95 14.27 -10.08 23.24
CA PRO A 95 12.98 -10.38 23.84
C PRO A 95 11.94 -10.77 22.79
N LEU A 96 11.08 -11.74 23.11
CA LEU A 96 10.00 -12.19 22.23
C LEU A 96 9.01 -11.07 21.86
N SER A 97 8.88 -10.05 22.73
CA SER A 97 8.02 -8.88 22.45
C SER A 97 8.43 -8.11 21.21
N VAL A 98 9.73 -8.05 20.89
CA VAL A 98 10.24 -7.42 19.67
C VAL A 98 9.75 -8.16 18.43
N PHE A 99 9.79 -9.49 18.44
CA PHE A 99 9.25 -10.31 17.38
C PHE A 99 7.73 -10.12 17.21
N VAL A 100 6.97 -10.23 18.31
CA VAL A 100 5.50 -10.12 18.25
C VAL A 100 5.06 -8.79 17.64
N GLU A 101 5.72 -7.72 18.04
CA GLU A 101 5.40 -6.39 17.54
C GLU A 101 5.76 -6.25 16.05
N GLU A 102 6.95 -6.67 15.65
CA GLU A 102 7.37 -6.58 14.25
C GLU A 102 6.55 -7.51 13.34
N PHE A 103 6.25 -8.73 13.79
CA PHE A 103 5.39 -9.65 13.07
C PHE A 103 3.99 -9.06 12.82
N SER A 104 3.42 -8.41 13.83
CA SER A 104 2.12 -7.75 13.69
C SER A 104 2.14 -6.55 12.74
N ASN A 105 3.29 -5.88 12.62
CA ASN A 105 3.44 -4.69 11.79
C ASN A 105 3.74 -5.00 10.32
N SER A 106 4.60 -5.98 10.05
CA SER A 106 5.14 -6.24 8.72
C SER A 106 4.57 -7.49 8.05
N VAL A 107 4.33 -8.57 8.79
CA VAL A 107 3.96 -9.88 8.24
C VAL A 107 2.47 -10.16 8.32
N LEU A 108 1.85 -9.89 9.47
CA LEU A 108 0.42 -10.13 9.67
C LEU A 108 -0.47 -9.42 8.62
N PRO A 109 -0.17 -8.18 8.16
CA PRO A 109 -0.92 -7.56 7.08
C PRO A 109 -0.88 -8.32 5.74
N ALA A 110 0.00 -9.31 5.56
CA ALA A 110 0.03 -10.15 4.36
C ALA A 110 -1.29 -10.93 4.15
N VAL A 111 -2.14 -11.03 5.15
CA VAL A 111 -3.51 -11.54 5.00
C VAL A 111 -4.28 -10.80 3.90
N PHE A 112 -4.02 -9.50 3.71
CA PHE A 112 -4.67 -8.69 2.67
C PHE A 112 -4.30 -9.12 1.24
N TYR A 113 -3.21 -9.86 1.06
CA TYR A 113 -2.88 -10.49 -0.20
C TYR A 113 -3.93 -11.53 -0.62
N PHE A 114 -4.49 -12.27 0.32
CA PHE A 114 -5.46 -13.32 0.03
C PHE A 114 -6.88 -12.78 -0.20
N VAL A 115 -7.18 -11.55 0.21
CA VAL A 115 -8.50 -10.95 0.04
C VAL A 115 -8.94 -10.90 -1.43
N PRO A 116 -8.16 -10.37 -2.39
CA PRO A 116 -8.54 -10.37 -3.80
C PRO A 116 -8.71 -11.79 -4.39
N ALA A 117 -7.88 -12.74 -3.96
CA ALA A 117 -7.97 -14.13 -4.43
C ALA A 117 -9.32 -14.77 -4.04
N LEU A 118 -9.85 -14.44 -2.87
CA LEU A 118 -11.16 -14.91 -2.42
C LEU A 118 -12.30 -14.23 -3.18
N ILE A 119 -12.14 -12.96 -3.53
CA ILE A 119 -13.09 -12.22 -4.37
C ILE A 119 -13.25 -12.91 -5.72
N ILE A 120 -12.13 -13.12 -6.40
CA ILE A 120 -12.10 -13.63 -7.76
C ILE A 120 -12.76 -15.00 -7.86
N LYS A 121 -12.74 -15.79 -6.79
CA LYS A 121 -13.25 -17.16 -6.80
C LYS A 121 -14.73 -17.30 -6.52
N THR A 122 -15.27 -16.40 -5.72
CA THR A 122 -16.68 -16.47 -5.32
C THR A 122 -17.61 -15.85 -6.35
N GLU A 123 -17.09 -14.95 -7.20
CA GLU A 123 -17.88 -14.25 -8.19
C GLU A 123 -17.60 -14.78 -9.61
N ALA A 124 -18.63 -15.24 -10.28
CA ALA A 124 -18.52 -15.81 -11.63
C ALA A 124 -18.35 -14.74 -12.73
N ASP A 125 -18.68 -13.46 -12.43
CA ASP A 125 -18.66 -12.36 -13.39
C ASP A 125 -17.49 -11.40 -13.12
N ASP A 126 -16.63 -11.17 -14.12
CA ASP A 126 -15.48 -10.26 -14.02
C ASP A 126 -15.89 -8.81 -13.72
N ILE A 127 -17.07 -8.40 -14.15
CA ILE A 127 -17.62 -7.07 -13.86
C ILE A 127 -17.90 -6.91 -12.35
N GLU A 128 -18.38 -7.95 -11.71
CA GLU A 128 -18.71 -7.94 -10.28
C GLU A 128 -17.43 -7.96 -9.42
N LYS A 129 -16.42 -8.72 -9.83
CA LYS A 129 -15.08 -8.72 -9.22
C LYS A 129 -14.46 -7.33 -9.25
N GLU A 130 -14.50 -6.65 -10.40
CA GLU A 130 -13.98 -5.29 -10.54
C GLU A 130 -14.73 -4.31 -9.63
N LYS A 131 -16.06 -4.40 -9.55
CA LYS A 131 -16.87 -3.55 -8.67
C LYS A 131 -16.49 -3.69 -7.21
N ILE A 132 -16.23 -4.92 -6.73
CA ILE A 132 -15.84 -5.18 -5.35
C ILE A 132 -14.45 -4.61 -5.09
N THR A 133 -13.48 -4.88 -5.96
CA THR A 133 -12.13 -4.32 -5.87
C THR A 133 -12.16 -2.79 -5.86
N ASP A 134 -12.94 -2.18 -6.75
CA ASP A 134 -13.14 -0.74 -6.79
C ASP A 134 -13.81 -0.21 -5.51
N SER A 135 -14.72 -0.96 -4.90
CA SER A 135 -15.36 -0.57 -3.64
C SER A 135 -14.36 -0.51 -2.49
N ILE A 136 -13.42 -1.45 -2.42
CA ILE A 136 -12.35 -1.44 -1.41
C ILE A 136 -11.42 -0.24 -1.63
N TYR A 137 -11.04 0.04 -2.87
CA TYR A 137 -10.23 1.23 -3.18
C TYR A 137 -10.94 2.55 -2.87
N LYS A 138 -12.25 2.66 -3.20
CA LYS A 138 -13.06 3.84 -2.84
C LYS A 138 -13.07 4.07 -1.34
N ALA A 139 -13.24 3.02 -0.62
CA ALA A 139 -13.28 3.02 0.79
C ALA A 139 -11.92 3.42 1.42
N PHE A 140 -10.81 2.95 0.86
CA PHE A 140 -9.48 3.41 1.22
C PHE A 140 -9.32 4.93 0.98
N ILE A 141 -9.73 5.44 -0.19
CA ILE A 141 -9.67 6.88 -0.49
C ILE A 141 -10.51 7.69 0.50
N VAL A 142 -11.75 7.24 0.80
CA VAL A 142 -12.63 7.94 1.75
C VAL A 142 -12.00 7.99 3.13
N ALA A 143 -11.51 6.86 3.65
CA ALA A 143 -10.83 6.80 4.94
C ALA A 143 -9.59 7.70 4.97
N PHE A 144 -8.73 7.62 3.94
CA PHE A 144 -7.55 8.47 3.81
C PHE A 144 -7.92 9.96 3.78
N THR A 145 -8.96 10.33 3.02
CA THR A 145 -9.39 11.73 2.88
C THR A 145 -9.90 12.29 4.20
N VAL A 146 -10.79 11.58 4.89
CA VAL A 146 -11.33 12.00 6.19
C VAL A 146 -10.20 12.17 7.20
N PHE A 147 -9.33 11.20 7.27
CA PHE A 147 -8.19 11.19 8.19
C PHE A 147 -7.21 12.34 7.92
N SER A 148 -6.94 12.60 6.64
CA SER A 148 -6.06 13.70 6.22
C SER A 148 -6.68 15.07 6.48
N ILE A 149 -7.99 15.24 6.28
CA ILE A 149 -8.70 16.49 6.60
C ILE A 149 -8.59 16.78 8.10
N ILE A 150 -8.86 15.80 8.95
CA ILE A 150 -8.72 15.95 10.41
C ILE A 150 -7.28 16.36 10.77
N SER A 151 -6.29 15.68 10.19
CA SER A 151 -4.88 15.97 10.42
C SER A 151 -4.48 17.38 9.98
N ILE A 152 -4.97 17.85 8.83
CA ILE A 152 -4.71 19.21 8.34
C ILE A 152 -5.35 20.24 9.26
N ILE A 153 -6.61 20.03 9.66
CA ILE A 153 -7.30 20.94 10.58
C ILE A 153 -6.51 21.06 11.89
N LEU A 154 -6.15 19.96 12.52
CA LEU A 154 -5.36 19.95 13.76
C LEU A 154 -3.99 20.60 13.57
N TYR A 155 -3.32 20.33 12.48
CA TYR A 155 -2.00 20.91 12.18
C TYR A 155 -2.04 22.43 12.02
N ILE A 156 -3.13 22.97 11.44
CA ILE A 156 -3.28 24.41 11.20
C ILE A 156 -3.81 25.13 12.45
N THR A 157 -4.87 24.58 13.09
CA THR A 157 -5.61 25.28 14.14
C THR A 157 -5.01 25.09 15.54
N ALA A 158 -4.39 23.95 15.81
CA ALA A 158 -3.88 23.60 17.12
C ALA A 158 -2.49 22.92 17.05
N PRO A 159 -1.47 23.56 16.41
CA PRO A 159 -0.20 22.90 16.15
C PRO A 159 0.53 22.48 17.43
N GLN A 160 0.44 23.25 18.53
CA GLN A 160 1.06 22.89 19.79
C GLN A 160 0.38 21.66 20.42
N PHE A 161 -0.94 21.69 20.54
CA PHE A 161 -1.71 20.57 21.04
C PHE A 161 -1.44 19.29 20.23
N TYR A 162 -1.41 19.42 18.91
CA TYR A 162 -1.15 18.33 18.00
C TYR A 162 0.24 17.72 18.22
N CYS A 163 1.28 18.55 18.37
CA CYS A 163 2.62 18.09 18.64
C CYS A 163 2.75 17.43 20.04
N ASP A 164 2.15 18.03 21.06
CA ASP A 164 2.16 17.50 22.41
C ASP A 164 1.38 16.18 22.50
N TYR A 165 0.24 16.09 21.83
CA TYR A 165 -0.55 14.86 21.73
C TYR A 165 0.26 13.72 21.06
N LEU A 166 0.87 13.98 19.91
CA LEU A 166 1.67 12.99 19.20
C LEU A 166 2.88 12.56 20.00
N PHE A 167 3.53 13.48 20.70
CA PHE A 167 4.66 13.19 21.58
C PHE A 167 4.24 12.35 22.78
N ASN A 168 3.20 12.75 23.49
CA ASN A 168 2.67 12.02 24.67
C ASN A 168 2.19 10.62 24.31
N MET A 169 1.65 10.46 23.09
CA MET A 169 1.27 9.16 22.55
C MET A 169 2.46 8.37 21.98
N SER A 170 3.72 8.91 22.09
CA SER A 170 4.97 8.37 21.52
C SER A 170 4.91 8.00 20.04
N PHE A 171 4.05 8.65 19.26
CA PHE A 171 4.07 8.56 17.79
C PHE A 171 5.30 9.22 17.19
N ILE A 172 5.84 10.20 17.91
CA ILE A 172 7.04 10.93 17.54
C ILE A 172 8.06 10.87 18.68
N SER A 173 9.33 10.78 18.33
CA SER A 173 10.42 10.87 19.29
C SER A 173 10.56 12.31 19.82
N LYS A 174 11.32 12.49 20.89
CA LYS A 174 11.66 13.84 21.40
C LYS A 174 12.34 14.71 20.33
N ALA A 175 13.16 14.10 19.46
CA ALA A 175 13.79 14.78 18.35
C ALA A 175 12.75 15.23 17.29
N ASP A 176 11.74 14.40 17.03
CA ASP A 176 10.69 14.72 16.07
C ASP A 176 9.68 15.72 16.62
N ALA A 177 9.46 15.78 17.93
CA ALA A 177 8.61 16.79 18.56
C ALA A 177 9.07 18.22 18.24
N SER A 178 10.38 18.47 18.12
CA SER A 178 10.94 19.75 17.69
C SER A 178 10.64 20.06 16.22
N THR A 179 10.43 19.05 15.39
CA THR A 179 10.15 19.17 13.93
C THR A 179 8.67 19.03 13.58
N CYS A 180 7.82 18.68 14.54
CA CYS A 180 6.39 18.49 14.37
C CYS A 180 5.66 19.69 13.75
N ARG A 181 6.10 20.92 14.08
CA ARG A 181 5.60 22.16 13.44
C ARG A 181 6.02 22.34 11.99
N VAL A 182 7.00 21.57 11.53
CA VAL A 182 7.54 21.62 10.17
C VAL A 182 6.93 20.55 9.28
N ARG A 183 6.44 19.46 9.89
CA ARG A 183 5.85 18.31 9.22
C ARG A 183 4.47 18.03 9.78
N MET A 184 3.53 17.72 8.91
CA MET A 184 2.26 17.15 9.32
C MET A 184 2.49 15.67 9.60
N GLU A 185 2.69 15.31 10.88
CA GLU A 185 2.92 13.92 11.27
C GLU A 185 1.67 13.05 11.10
N SER A 186 0.48 13.63 11.18
CA SER A 186 -0.77 12.86 11.21
C SER A 186 -0.77 11.83 12.36
N PHE A 187 -1.87 11.11 12.55
CA PHE A 187 -1.93 10.01 13.52
C PHE A 187 -1.13 8.77 13.10
N THR A 188 -0.58 8.79 11.91
CA THR A 188 0.18 7.65 11.34
C THR A 188 1.68 7.89 11.25
N GLY A 189 2.15 9.10 11.57
CA GLY A 189 3.50 9.56 11.28
C GLY A 189 3.67 10.07 9.85
N SER A 190 4.58 11.04 9.66
CA SER A 190 4.79 11.71 8.35
C SER A 190 5.16 10.76 7.22
N THR A 191 5.92 9.72 7.52
CA THR A 191 6.34 8.73 6.53
C THR A 191 5.17 7.87 6.05
N SER A 192 4.34 7.41 6.98
CA SER A 192 3.17 6.58 6.65
C SER A 192 2.12 7.38 5.89
N ILE A 193 1.78 8.60 6.35
CA ILE A 193 0.80 9.43 5.65
C ILE A 193 1.29 9.83 4.25
N SER A 194 2.59 10.03 4.06
CA SER A 194 3.18 10.27 2.74
C SER A 194 2.97 9.08 1.81
N TYR A 195 3.24 7.85 2.26
CA TYR A 195 3.01 6.66 1.46
C TYR A 195 1.53 6.44 1.14
N LEU A 196 0.66 6.55 2.16
CA LEU A 196 -0.79 6.44 1.97
C LEU A 196 -1.32 7.50 1.00
N GLY A 197 -0.75 8.73 1.04
CA GLY A 197 -1.05 9.80 0.10
C GLY A 197 -0.66 9.45 -1.34
N VAL A 198 0.52 8.90 -1.54
CA VAL A 198 0.96 8.44 -2.88
C VAL A 198 0.11 7.27 -3.37
N ALA A 199 -0.24 6.33 -2.50
CA ALA A 199 -1.17 5.25 -2.84
C ALA A 199 -2.57 5.82 -3.22
N ALA A 200 -3.06 6.82 -2.49
CA ALA A 200 -4.33 7.50 -2.81
C ALA A 200 -4.28 8.26 -4.15
N MET A 201 -3.12 8.86 -4.51
CA MET A 201 -2.91 9.43 -5.85
C MET A 201 -3.09 8.35 -6.94
N LEU A 202 -2.45 7.19 -6.78
CA LEU A 202 -2.49 6.09 -7.75
C LEU A 202 -3.90 5.49 -7.88
N VAL A 203 -4.60 5.31 -6.75
CA VAL A 203 -5.99 4.83 -6.76
C VAL A 203 -6.92 5.88 -7.37
N SER A 204 -6.72 7.17 -7.10
CA SER A 204 -7.47 8.25 -7.74
C SER A 204 -7.24 8.26 -9.26
N ALA A 205 -6.00 8.10 -9.72
CA ALA A 205 -5.66 7.99 -11.13
C ALA A 205 -6.33 6.77 -11.81
N ARG A 206 -6.47 5.63 -11.10
CA ARG A 206 -7.24 4.47 -11.60
C ARG A 206 -8.68 4.86 -11.93
N PHE A 207 -9.35 5.57 -11.03
CA PHE A 207 -10.72 6.01 -11.26
C PHE A 207 -10.80 7.12 -12.32
N MET A 208 -9.86 8.06 -12.34
CA MET A 208 -9.77 9.06 -13.41
C MET A 208 -9.68 8.39 -14.78
N TYR A 209 -8.80 7.40 -14.93
CA TYR A 209 -8.67 6.62 -16.16
C TYR A 209 -9.97 5.90 -16.54
N LYS A 210 -10.61 5.23 -15.57
CA LYS A 210 -11.88 4.53 -15.76
C LYS A 210 -12.97 5.47 -16.29
N TYR A 211 -13.15 6.62 -15.64
CA TYR A 211 -14.18 7.58 -16.05
C TYR A 211 -13.82 8.33 -17.34
N ALA A 212 -12.54 8.62 -17.59
CA ALA A 212 -12.10 9.17 -18.87
C ALA A 212 -12.38 8.23 -20.05
N SER A 213 -12.16 6.93 -19.87
CA SER A 213 -12.47 5.94 -20.90
C SER A 213 -13.98 5.86 -21.19
N LEU A 214 -14.82 5.91 -20.15
CA LEU A 214 -16.28 5.94 -20.32
C LEU A 214 -16.76 7.22 -21.05
N LEU A 215 -16.16 8.37 -20.75
CA LEU A 215 -16.48 9.63 -21.44
C LEU A 215 -16.11 9.57 -22.92
N SER A 216 -15.00 8.93 -23.28
CA SER A 216 -14.58 8.77 -24.68
C SER A 216 -15.53 7.87 -25.46
N VAL A 217 -15.97 6.75 -24.89
CA VAL A 217 -16.92 5.80 -25.51
C VAL A 217 -18.32 6.44 -25.66
N ASN A 218 -18.79 7.16 -24.66
CA ASN A 218 -20.10 7.82 -24.70
C ASN A 218 -20.16 8.93 -25.77
N LYS A 219 -19.04 9.60 -26.05
CA LYS A 219 -18.93 10.64 -27.06
C LYS A 219 -19.12 10.05 -28.50
N THR A 220 -18.66 8.82 -28.69
CA THR A 220 -18.79 8.14 -30.01
C THR A 220 -20.18 7.54 -30.26
N ASN A 221 -20.94 7.23 -29.20
CA ASN A 221 -22.21 6.50 -29.29
C ASN A 221 -23.49 7.37 -29.15
N ASP A 222 -23.38 8.70 -29.20
CA ASP A 222 -24.51 9.66 -29.09
C ASP A 222 -25.42 9.46 -27.84
N LYS A 223 -24.98 8.68 -26.84
CA LYS A 223 -25.73 8.43 -25.62
C LYS A 223 -25.52 9.55 -24.59
N ASN A 224 -26.15 10.69 -24.83
CA ASN A 224 -26.03 11.89 -23.98
C ASN A 224 -26.55 11.75 -22.55
N LYS A 225 -27.20 10.66 -22.18
CA LYS A 225 -27.98 10.60 -20.93
C LYS A 225 -27.13 10.45 -19.64
N ASN A 226 -25.88 10.00 -19.72
CA ASN A 226 -25.05 9.73 -18.53
C ASN A 226 -23.71 10.51 -18.48
N ASN A 227 -23.48 11.43 -19.41
CA ASN A 227 -22.21 12.14 -19.48
C ASN A 227 -21.98 13.06 -18.26
N GLY A 228 -23.03 13.64 -17.68
CA GLY A 228 -22.93 14.55 -16.53
C GLY A 228 -22.39 13.85 -15.27
N ASP A 229 -22.93 12.68 -14.94
CA ASP A 229 -22.48 11.92 -13.75
C ASP A 229 -21.07 11.36 -13.93
N THR A 230 -20.73 10.90 -15.11
CA THR A 230 -19.38 10.40 -15.45
C THR A 230 -18.34 11.54 -15.34
N LEU A 231 -18.67 12.72 -15.87
CA LEU A 231 -17.80 13.91 -15.75
C LEU A 231 -17.64 14.35 -14.30
N LYS A 232 -18.73 14.35 -13.51
CA LYS A 232 -18.69 14.67 -12.09
C LYS A 232 -17.75 13.74 -11.33
N GLN A 233 -17.83 12.42 -11.60
CA GLN A 233 -16.92 11.45 -10.96
C GLN A 233 -15.47 11.69 -11.38
N PHE A 234 -15.19 11.95 -12.64
CA PHE A 234 -13.85 12.29 -13.10
C PHE A 234 -13.28 13.52 -12.37
N ILE A 235 -14.08 14.57 -12.21
CA ILE A 235 -13.68 15.80 -11.48
C ILE A 235 -13.41 15.49 -10.01
N ILE A 236 -14.26 14.68 -9.34
CA ILE A 236 -14.08 14.29 -7.94
C ILE A 236 -12.73 13.57 -7.76
N TYR A 237 -12.42 12.57 -8.59
CA TYR A 237 -11.16 11.84 -8.45
C TYR A 237 -9.94 12.68 -8.84
N SER A 238 -10.09 13.61 -9.76
CA SER A 238 -9.04 14.61 -10.06
C SER A 238 -8.76 15.52 -8.85
N ALA A 239 -9.80 15.97 -8.17
CA ALA A 239 -9.66 16.75 -6.93
C ALA A 239 -9.02 15.92 -5.79
N LEU A 240 -9.39 14.64 -5.65
CA LEU A 240 -8.80 13.73 -4.68
C LEU A 240 -7.32 13.44 -4.98
N PHE A 241 -6.94 13.36 -6.25
CA PHE A 241 -5.54 13.24 -6.65
C PHE A 241 -4.71 14.45 -6.20
N VAL A 242 -5.20 15.66 -6.50
CA VAL A 242 -4.54 16.91 -6.09
C VAL A 242 -4.51 17.05 -4.56
N PHE A 243 -5.60 16.72 -3.87
CA PHE A 243 -5.66 16.72 -2.42
C PHE A 243 -4.61 15.78 -1.82
N SER A 244 -4.48 14.56 -2.34
CA SER A 244 -3.50 13.58 -1.89
C SER A 244 -2.07 14.07 -2.09
N LEU A 245 -1.80 14.74 -3.22
CA LEU A 245 -0.51 15.39 -3.48
C LEU A 245 -0.19 16.46 -2.45
N ILE A 246 -1.17 17.33 -2.11
CA ILE A 246 -1.02 18.35 -1.07
C ILE A 246 -0.68 17.71 0.28
N VAL A 247 -1.39 16.64 0.66
CA VAL A 247 -1.13 15.90 1.90
C VAL A 247 0.31 15.38 1.95
N VAL A 248 0.82 14.80 0.85
CA VAL A 248 2.21 14.31 0.78
C VAL A 248 3.22 15.44 0.99
N PHE A 249 2.99 16.60 0.41
CA PHE A 249 3.88 17.76 0.58
C PHE A 249 3.78 18.36 1.99
N LEU A 250 2.60 18.43 2.60
CA LEU A 250 2.44 18.87 3.99
C LEU A 250 3.11 17.90 4.99
N ALA A 251 3.06 16.61 4.72
CA ALA A 251 3.79 15.62 5.51
C ALA A 251 5.32 15.82 5.47
N ASN A 252 5.81 16.50 4.42
CA ASN A 252 7.21 16.90 4.26
C ASN A 252 8.22 15.76 4.46
N GLY A 253 7.82 14.54 4.07
CA GLY A 253 8.68 13.36 4.03
C GLY A 253 9.48 13.31 2.71
N ARG A 254 10.83 13.34 2.77
CA ARG A 254 11.69 13.35 1.55
C ARG A 254 11.34 12.21 0.59
N ALA A 255 11.26 10.99 1.10
CA ALA A 255 10.95 9.82 0.29
C ALA A 255 9.56 9.91 -0.33
N GLY A 256 8.56 10.41 0.42
CA GLY A 256 7.20 10.58 -0.07
C GLY A 256 7.10 11.65 -1.16
N MET A 257 7.78 12.79 -1.00
CA MET A 257 7.80 13.84 -2.03
C MET A 257 8.43 13.36 -3.34
N VAL A 258 9.57 12.66 -3.26
CA VAL A 258 10.22 12.06 -4.44
C VAL A 258 9.30 11.02 -5.09
N ALA A 259 8.67 10.17 -4.29
CA ALA A 259 7.73 9.18 -4.78
C ALA A 259 6.52 9.82 -5.48
N ALA A 260 5.94 10.89 -4.91
CA ALA A 260 4.83 11.60 -5.54
C ALA A 260 5.21 12.22 -6.89
N LEU A 261 6.40 12.83 -6.99
CA LEU A 261 6.90 13.35 -8.27
C LEU A 261 7.11 12.24 -9.30
N LEU A 262 7.68 11.11 -8.90
CA LEU A 262 7.85 9.95 -9.79
C LEU A 262 6.50 9.36 -10.22
N VAL A 263 5.48 9.35 -9.35
CA VAL A 263 4.13 8.93 -9.71
C VAL A 263 3.49 9.86 -10.74
N ILE A 264 3.68 11.17 -10.63
CA ILE A 264 3.21 12.12 -11.65
C ILE A 264 3.87 11.80 -13.00
N VAL A 265 5.19 11.61 -13.03
CA VAL A 265 5.92 11.24 -14.25
C VAL A 265 5.43 9.89 -14.80
N TYR A 266 5.26 8.89 -13.92
CA TYR A 266 4.75 7.57 -14.28
C TYR A 266 3.37 7.63 -14.92
N ILE A 267 2.41 8.36 -14.32
CA ILE A 267 1.06 8.51 -14.86
C ILE A 267 1.11 9.22 -16.22
N ASN A 268 1.93 10.25 -16.38
CA ASN A 268 2.09 10.95 -17.64
C ASN A 268 2.63 10.00 -18.74
N ILE A 269 3.67 9.22 -18.45
CA ILE A 269 4.18 8.21 -19.38
C ILE A 269 3.06 7.25 -19.81
N LEU A 270 2.24 6.78 -18.86
CA LEU A 270 1.12 5.89 -19.14
C LEU A 270 0.05 6.54 -20.03
N VAL A 271 -0.36 7.76 -19.70
CA VAL A 271 -1.39 8.50 -20.44
C VAL A 271 -0.97 8.69 -21.90
N PHE A 272 0.29 9.04 -22.15
CA PHE A 272 0.78 9.33 -23.50
C PHE A 272 1.23 8.08 -24.28
N SER A 273 1.86 7.11 -23.60
CA SER A 273 2.47 5.96 -24.29
C SER A 273 1.57 4.73 -24.33
N VAL A 274 0.87 4.44 -23.22
CA VAL A 274 0.09 3.20 -23.06
C VAL A 274 -1.37 3.43 -23.38
N PHE A 275 -1.97 4.46 -22.80
CA PHE A 275 -3.39 4.74 -22.97
C PHE A 275 -3.70 5.53 -24.23
N ARG A 276 -2.76 6.34 -24.70
CA ARG A 276 -2.88 7.18 -25.89
C ARG A 276 -4.12 8.09 -25.90
N PHE A 277 -4.50 8.57 -24.70
CA PHE A 277 -5.71 9.38 -24.52
C PHE A 277 -5.56 10.84 -24.87
N ALA A 278 -4.33 11.37 -24.83
CA ALA A 278 -4.11 12.79 -24.92
C ALA A 278 -3.09 13.15 -26.01
N ASP A 279 -3.36 14.23 -26.71
CA ASP A 279 -2.37 14.88 -27.56
C ASP A 279 -1.24 15.49 -26.70
N ARG A 280 -0.04 15.58 -27.26
CA ARG A 280 1.12 16.17 -26.57
C ARG A 280 0.89 17.59 -26.05
N LYS A 281 -0.07 18.33 -26.63
CA LYS A 281 -0.46 19.68 -26.14
C LYS A 281 -0.94 19.68 -24.67
N TYR A 282 -1.56 18.61 -24.20
CA TYR A 282 -2.02 18.51 -22.82
C TYR A 282 -0.85 18.42 -21.80
N LEU A 283 0.29 17.89 -22.22
CA LEU A 283 1.51 17.88 -21.41
C LEU A 283 1.99 19.31 -21.11
N TYR A 284 1.93 20.20 -22.10
CA TYR A 284 2.29 21.61 -21.90
C TYR A 284 1.27 22.34 -21.00
N ILE A 285 0.00 22.01 -21.13
CA ILE A 285 -1.06 22.56 -20.26
C ILE A 285 -0.86 22.11 -18.82
N GLU A 286 -0.59 20.80 -18.61
CA GLU A 286 -0.32 20.24 -17.28
C GLU A 286 0.95 20.83 -16.67
N ALA A 287 2.05 20.88 -17.44
CA ALA A 287 3.28 21.53 -16.98
C ALA A 287 3.05 23.00 -16.61
N GLY A 288 2.29 23.74 -17.43
CA GLY A 288 1.91 25.11 -17.14
C GLY A 288 1.06 25.24 -15.86
N ALA A 289 0.12 24.33 -15.64
CA ALA A 289 -0.71 24.29 -14.43
C ALA A 289 0.13 23.97 -13.18
N ILE A 290 1.06 23.03 -13.26
CA ILE A 290 2.00 22.70 -12.17
C ILE A 290 2.88 23.91 -11.85
N ILE A 291 3.46 24.57 -12.87
CA ILE A 291 4.27 25.77 -12.66
C ILE A 291 3.44 26.88 -12.03
N ALA A 292 2.23 27.13 -12.52
CA ALA A 292 1.33 28.13 -11.95
C ALA A 292 1.01 27.81 -10.48
N LEU A 293 0.73 26.54 -10.16
CA LEU A 293 0.48 26.11 -8.78
C LEU A 293 1.71 26.34 -7.88
N ILE A 294 2.91 26.02 -8.35
CA ILE A 294 4.16 26.26 -7.61
C ILE A 294 4.34 27.77 -7.36
N VAL A 295 4.14 28.60 -8.38
CA VAL A 295 4.24 30.07 -8.25
C VAL A 295 3.22 30.60 -7.24
N ILE A 296 1.97 30.14 -7.30
CA ILE A 296 0.91 30.52 -6.36
C ILE A 296 1.31 30.13 -4.92
N LEU A 297 1.80 28.90 -4.72
CA LEU A 297 2.27 28.43 -3.42
C LEU A 297 3.47 29.23 -2.91
N CYS A 298 4.41 29.61 -3.78
CA CYS A 298 5.54 30.47 -3.44
C CYS A 298 5.09 31.85 -2.97
N ILE A 299 4.03 32.41 -3.55
CA ILE A 299 3.48 33.71 -3.18
C ILE A 299 2.68 33.64 -1.87
N ILE A 300 1.79 32.65 -1.74
CA ILE A 300 0.87 32.54 -0.60
C ILE A 300 1.57 31.97 0.64
N THR A 301 2.49 30.99 0.47
CA THR A 301 3.12 30.28 1.58
C THR A 301 4.64 30.13 1.42
N PRO A 302 5.40 31.25 1.30
CA PRO A 302 6.83 31.19 1.03
C PRO A 302 7.62 30.42 2.11
N SER A 303 7.18 30.48 3.36
CA SER A 303 7.80 29.74 4.47
C SER A 303 7.65 28.23 4.36
N ILE A 304 6.54 27.74 3.85
CA ILE A 304 6.33 26.31 3.61
C ILE A 304 7.18 25.85 2.44
N VAL A 305 7.19 26.59 1.35
CA VAL A 305 7.97 26.27 0.15
C VAL A 305 9.47 26.24 0.45
N SER A 306 9.99 27.21 1.22
CA SER A 306 11.40 27.23 1.62
C SER A 306 11.78 25.99 2.47
N LYS A 307 10.90 25.55 3.37
CA LYS A 307 11.10 24.34 4.17
C LYS A 307 11.10 23.06 3.32
N ILE A 308 10.18 22.96 2.36
CA ILE A 308 10.13 21.84 1.40
C ILE A 308 11.42 21.82 0.57
N TRP A 309 11.84 22.96 0.05
CA TRP A 309 13.07 23.07 -0.73
C TRP A 309 14.31 22.67 0.07
N ALA A 310 14.46 23.21 1.28
CA ALA A 310 15.57 22.85 2.17
C ALA A 310 15.64 21.32 2.45
N ARG A 311 14.47 20.69 2.56
CA ARG A 311 14.37 19.23 2.75
C ARG A 311 14.83 18.45 1.51
N LEU A 312 14.47 18.89 0.32
CA LEU A 312 14.87 18.24 -0.92
C LEU A 312 16.40 18.38 -1.16
N VAL A 313 16.93 19.58 -0.93
CA VAL A 313 18.37 19.84 -1.09
C VAL A 313 19.23 19.06 -0.08
N SER A 314 18.71 18.78 1.12
CA SER A 314 19.42 17.99 2.13
C SER A 314 19.40 16.45 1.92
N LEU A 315 18.81 15.98 0.82
CA LEU A 315 18.64 14.55 0.53
C LEU A 315 19.99 13.79 0.37
N PRO A 316 21.02 14.31 -0.35
CA PRO A 316 22.28 13.59 -0.52
C PRO A 316 23.01 13.34 0.82
N GLY A 317 23.07 14.34 1.71
CA GLY A 317 23.71 14.19 3.01
C GLY A 317 23.00 13.15 3.91
N ALA A 318 21.68 13.07 3.80
CA ALA A 318 20.91 12.07 4.56
C ALA A 318 21.16 10.64 4.07
N ILE A 319 21.45 10.43 2.79
CA ILE A 319 21.78 9.10 2.26
C ILE A 319 23.14 8.66 2.77
N GLY A 320 24.14 9.55 2.82
CA GLY A 320 25.47 9.23 3.33
C GLY A 320 25.46 8.73 4.77
N GLN A 321 24.77 9.42 5.67
CA GLN A 321 24.63 8.98 7.07
C GLN A 321 23.95 7.63 7.23
N ARG A 322 22.98 7.31 6.35
CA ARG A 322 22.27 6.03 6.38
C ARG A 322 23.12 4.88 5.87
N SER A 323 23.94 5.11 4.86
CA SER A 323 24.80 4.07 4.29
C SER A 323 25.76 3.47 5.32
N GLU A 324 26.29 4.28 6.24
CA GLU A 324 27.13 3.81 7.34
C GLU A 324 26.36 2.89 8.29
N GLN A 325 25.13 3.25 8.63
CA GLN A 325 24.24 2.41 9.45
C GLN A 325 23.92 1.08 8.76
N TRP A 326 23.65 1.11 7.46
CA TRP A 326 23.35 -0.08 6.67
C TRP A 326 24.54 -1.04 6.61
N VAL A 327 25.74 -0.52 6.30
CA VAL A 327 26.96 -1.31 6.28
C VAL A 327 27.24 -1.91 7.67
N SER A 328 27.09 -1.11 8.73
CA SER A 328 27.25 -1.60 10.11
C SER A 328 26.26 -2.71 10.44
N ALA A 329 25.00 -2.58 10.06
CA ALA A 329 23.99 -3.60 10.33
C ALA A 329 24.27 -4.91 9.58
N ILE A 330 24.63 -4.83 8.28
CA ILE A 330 24.97 -5.99 7.46
C ILE A 330 26.22 -6.72 7.99
N ASN A 331 27.26 -5.98 8.32
CA ASN A 331 28.50 -6.57 8.83
C ASN A 331 28.36 -7.23 10.22
N ASN A 332 27.33 -6.87 10.97
CA ASN A 332 27.08 -7.42 12.31
C ASN A 332 25.87 -8.37 12.35
N MET A 333 25.50 -8.98 11.22
CA MET A 333 24.48 -10.01 11.20
C MET A 333 24.96 -11.26 11.93
N TYR A 334 24.09 -11.86 12.75
CA TYR A 334 24.37 -13.14 13.44
C TYR A 334 24.38 -14.34 12.48
N GLY A 335 23.72 -14.21 11.33
CA GLY A 335 23.74 -15.24 10.29
C GLY A 335 23.28 -14.69 8.95
N GLN A 336 24.06 -14.94 7.90
CA GLN A 336 23.75 -14.42 6.56
C GLN A 336 22.52 -15.10 5.93
N TRP A 337 22.28 -16.36 6.22
CA TRP A 337 21.20 -17.14 5.61
C TRP A 337 19.84 -16.88 6.23
N PHE A 338 19.77 -16.82 7.55
CA PHE A 338 18.51 -16.70 8.30
C PHE A 338 18.30 -15.32 8.94
N GLY A 339 19.32 -14.46 8.89
CA GLY A 339 19.26 -13.15 9.48
C GLY A 339 19.31 -13.14 11.02
N ASN A 340 18.97 -12.01 11.59
CA ASN A 340 18.97 -11.79 13.03
C ASN A 340 17.65 -12.19 13.69
N GLY A 341 16.61 -12.45 12.90
CA GLY A 341 15.23 -12.61 13.32
C GLY A 341 14.42 -11.31 13.24
N LEU A 342 13.14 -11.48 13.02
CA LEU A 342 12.21 -10.38 12.74
C LEU A 342 12.11 -9.40 13.91
N GLY A 343 12.41 -8.12 13.67
CA GLY A 343 12.42 -7.04 14.67
C GLY A 343 13.78 -6.74 15.29
N ALA A 344 14.79 -7.62 15.13
CA ALA A 344 16.12 -7.43 15.74
C ALA A 344 16.83 -6.15 15.27
N ASN A 345 16.52 -5.67 14.07
CA ASN A 345 17.07 -4.44 13.49
C ASN A 345 16.06 -3.29 13.46
N GLY A 346 14.89 -3.48 14.05
CA GLY A 346 13.82 -2.49 14.09
C GLY A 346 13.97 -1.47 15.23
N HIS A 347 13.12 -0.42 15.22
CA HIS A 347 13.09 0.61 16.25
C HIS A 347 12.86 0.07 17.65
N LYS A 348 12.23 -1.08 17.81
CA LYS A 348 11.94 -1.72 19.10
C LYS A 348 13.15 -2.42 19.74
N ALA A 349 14.17 -2.64 18.92
CA ALA A 349 15.46 -3.13 19.42
C ALA A 349 16.36 -2.01 19.97
N ILE A 350 15.93 -0.75 19.92
CA ILE A 350 16.70 0.38 20.49
C ILE A 350 16.89 0.15 21.98
N GLY A 351 18.16 0.21 22.43
CA GLY A 351 18.54 0.03 23.84
C GLY A 351 18.78 -1.43 24.25
N ILE A 352 18.57 -2.39 23.35
CA ILE A 352 18.94 -3.79 23.58
C ILE A 352 20.43 -3.96 23.23
N GLU A 353 21.17 -4.61 24.12
CA GLU A 353 22.59 -4.86 23.94
C GLU A 353 22.84 -5.69 22.66
N GLY A 354 23.82 -5.29 21.86
CA GLY A 354 24.14 -5.94 20.57
C GLY A 354 23.22 -5.57 19.40
N ALA A 355 22.09 -4.89 19.61
CA ALA A 355 21.19 -4.52 18.51
C ALA A 355 21.83 -3.47 17.59
N LYS A 356 21.80 -3.73 16.29
CA LYS A 356 22.20 -2.77 15.23
C LYS A 356 20.96 -2.28 14.50
N VAL A 357 20.36 -1.21 15.03
CA VAL A 357 19.10 -0.68 14.51
C VAL A 357 19.31 -0.02 13.16
N VAL A 358 18.48 -0.40 12.19
CA VAL A 358 18.34 0.28 10.90
C VAL A 358 17.15 1.22 11.00
N ALA A 359 17.42 2.46 11.34
CA ALA A 359 16.37 3.46 11.57
C ALA A 359 15.62 3.78 10.27
N ASP A 360 16.36 3.89 9.17
CA ASP A 360 15.86 4.20 7.82
C ASP A 360 16.52 3.27 6.80
N GLY A 361 15.74 2.53 6.04
CA GLY A 361 16.21 1.57 5.06
C GLY A 361 15.51 0.22 5.18
N GLY A 362 14.21 0.20 4.90
CA GLY A 362 13.35 -0.98 5.08
C GLY A 362 13.82 -2.22 4.35
N LEU A 363 14.39 -2.07 3.16
CA LEU A 363 14.94 -3.22 2.42
C LEU A 363 16.21 -3.78 3.08
N VAL A 364 17.09 -2.92 3.59
CA VAL A 364 18.28 -3.36 4.32
C VAL A 364 17.89 -3.99 5.65
N LYS A 365 16.92 -3.38 6.35
CA LYS A 365 16.35 -3.94 7.57
C LYS A 365 15.81 -5.35 7.31
N LEU A 366 14.99 -5.51 6.25
CA LEU A 366 14.40 -6.79 5.87
C LEU A 366 15.49 -7.84 5.62
N TYR A 367 16.55 -7.48 4.88
CA TYR A 367 17.69 -8.37 4.64
C TYR A 367 18.40 -8.76 5.94
N CYS A 368 18.65 -7.82 6.84
CA CYS A 368 19.31 -8.11 8.12
C CYS A 368 18.46 -8.99 9.03
N GLU A 369 17.14 -8.80 9.04
CA GLU A 369 16.21 -9.55 9.90
C GLU A 369 15.90 -10.95 9.34
N GLU A 370 15.66 -11.05 8.04
CA GLU A 370 15.22 -12.29 7.39
C GLU A 370 16.36 -13.09 6.75
N GLY A 371 17.53 -12.49 6.60
CA GLY A 371 18.66 -13.10 5.91
C GLY A 371 18.44 -13.29 4.41
N ALA A 372 19.38 -13.98 3.77
CA ALA A 372 19.34 -14.23 2.34
C ALA A 372 18.11 -15.06 1.92
N LEU A 373 17.67 -16.00 2.74
CA LEU A 373 16.53 -16.88 2.40
C LEU A 373 15.21 -16.12 2.41
N GLY A 374 14.88 -15.42 3.52
CA GLY A 374 13.62 -14.68 3.62
C GLY A 374 13.56 -13.52 2.62
N PHE A 375 14.65 -12.77 2.50
CA PHE A 375 14.76 -11.68 1.53
C PHE A 375 14.63 -12.18 0.07
N SER A 376 15.25 -13.32 -0.28
CA SER A 376 15.11 -13.89 -1.63
C SER A 376 13.68 -14.32 -1.92
N LEU A 377 12.98 -14.87 -0.93
CA LEU A 377 11.59 -15.28 -1.07
C LEU A 377 10.69 -14.05 -1.28
N PHE A 378 10.90 -12.99 -0.49
CA PHE A 378 10.20 -11.71 -0.68
C PHE A 378 10.49 -11.13 -2.07
N ALA A 379 11.76 -11.03 -2.46
CA ALA A 379 12.17 -10.52 -3.77
C ALA A 379 11.58 -11.33 -4.92
N PHE A 380 11.54 -12.66 -4.80
CA PHE A 380 10.93 -13.54 -5.79
C PHE A 380 9.43 -13.25 -5.97
N ILE A 381 8.69 -13.12 -4.87
CA ILE A 381 7.26 -12.76 -4.90
C ILE A 381 7.08 -11.44 -5.66
N ILE A 382 7.85 -10.42 -5.30
CA ILE A 382 7.78 -9.09 -5.96
C ILE A 382 8.10 -9.20 -7.44
N LEU A 383 9.17 -9.89 -7.83
CA LEU A 383 9.58 -10.05 -9.23
C LEU A 383 8.50 -10.74 -10.07
N VAL A 384 7.88 -11.80 -9.55
CA VAL A 384 6.81 -12.50 -10.26
C VAL A 384 5.60 -11.60 -10.45
N ILE A 385 5.20 -10.87 -9.40
CA ILE A 385 4.06 -9.93 -9.45
C ILE A 385 4.34 -8.78 -10.43
N VAL A 386 5.52 -8.18 -10.37
CA VAL A 386 5.93 -7.10 -11.29
C VAL A 386 5.91 -7.61 -12.74
N ARG A 387 6.49 -8.79 -13.00
CA ARG A 387 6.45 -9.41 -14.33
C ARG A 387 5.02 -9.63 -14.82
N GLN A 388 4.12 -10.07 -13.94
CA GLN A 388 2.71 -10.28 -14.28
C GLN A 388 2.01 -8.97 -14.60
N SER A 389 2.25 -7.89 -13.85
CA SER A 389 1.64 -6.59 -14.09
C SER A 389 2.02 -5.99 -15.45
N PHE A 390 3.22 -6.26 -15.96
CA PHE A 390 3.64 -5.80 -17.29
C PHE A 390 2.90 -6.50 -18.44
N LYS A 391 2.24 -7.64 -18.22
CA LYS A 391 1.45 -8.30 -19.26
C LYS A 391 0.15 -7.53 -19.58
N ASP A 392 -0.42 -6.86 -18.59
CA ASP A 392 -1.58 -5.97 -18.76
C ASP A 392 -1.39 -4.71 -17.89
N LEU A 393 -0.48 -3.85 -18.35
CA LEU A 393 -0.15 -2.63 -17.63
C LEU A 393 -1.35 -1.67 -17.54
N LYS A 394 -2.30 -1.74 -18.51
CA LYS A 394 -3.52 -0.92 -18.46
C LYS A 394 -4.40 -1.27 -17.27
N LYS A 395 -4.46 -2.55 -16.93
CA LYS A 395 -5.27 -3.06 -15.83
C LYS A 395 -4.61 -2.84 -14.47
N TYR A 396 -3.29 -3.04 -14.38
CA TYR A 396 -2.56 -3.11 -13.11
C TYR A 396 -1.67 -1.91 -12.80
N PHE A 397 -1.77 -0.83 -13.56
CA PHE A 397 -0.86 0.31 -13.38
C PHE A 397 -0.91 0.92 -11.99
N SER A 398 -2.09 0.98 -11.36
CA SER A 398 -2.25 1.53 -10.01
C SER A 398 -1.62 0.61 -8.97
N GLU A 399 -1.84 -0.68 -9.07
CA GLU A 399 -1.29 -1.70 -8.19
C GLU A 399 0.23 -1.77 -8.31
N LEU A 400 0.75 -1.79 -9.54
CA LEU A 400 2.18 -1.73 -9.80
C LEU A 400 2.80 -0.46 -9.21
N GLY A 401 2.14 0.69 -9.40
CA GLY A 401 2.56 1.95 -8.82
C GLY A 401 2.64 1.92 -7.30
N ILE A 402 1.63 1.36 -6.62
CA ILE A 402 1.59 1.20 -5.16
C ILE A 402 2.76 0.34 -4.67
N ILE A 403 3.01 -0.79 -5.33
CA ILE A 403 4.10 -1.71 -5.00
C ILE A 403 5.46 -1.03 -5.19
N MET A 404 5.68 -0.45 -6.37
CA MET A 404 6.96 0.21 -6.69
C MET A 404 7.24 1.40 -5.78
N THR A 405 6.21 2.14 -5.39
CA THR A 405 6.33 3.25 -4.45
C THR A 405 6.71 2.79 -3.04
N ALA A 406 6.12 1.67 -2.55
CA ALA A 406 6.50 1.09 -1.27
C ALA A 406 7.98 0.68 -1.27
N LEU A 407 8.43 0.00 -2.32
CA LEU A 407 9.83 -0.41 -2.46
C LEU A 407 10.78 0.79 -2.55
N LEU A 408 10.45 1.79 -3.36
CA LEU A 408 11.23 3.01 -3.50
C LEU A 408 11.35 3.76 -2.16
N MET A 409 10.24 3.95 -1.47
CA MET A 409 10.25 4.61 -0.17
C MET A 409 10.97 3.79 0.89
N SER A 410 11.00 2.46 0.76
CA SER A 410 11.72 1.56 1.65
C SER A 410 13.25 1.60 1.49
N ILE A 411 13.77 2.29 0.48
CA ILE A 411 15.20 2.62 0.40
C ILE A 411 15.57 3.65 1.48
N GLY A 412 14.71 4.64 1.72
CA GLY A 412 14.98 5.75 2.63
C GLY A 412 14.11 5.79 3.90
N SER A 413 13.30 4.77 4.14
CA SER A 413 12.42 4.64 5.33
C SER A 413 12.00 3.18 5.50
N ASN A 414 11.31 2.86 6.60
CA ASN A 414 10.89 1.49 6.91
C ASN A 414 9.41 1.23 6.54
N ILE A 415 8.96 1.64 5.32
CA ILE A 415 7.55 1.51 4.92
C ILE A 415 7.03 0.07 5.08
N ILE A 416 7.83 -0.93 4.69
CA ILE A 416 7.46 -2.35 4.80
C ILE A 416 7.32 -2.85 6.26
N ALA A 417 7.70 -2.04 7.24
CA ALA A 417 7.54 -2.33 8.66
C ALA A 417 6.38 -1.53 9.30
N PHE A 418 5.61 -0.77 8.52
CA PHE A 418 4.50 0.03 9.07
C PHE A 418 3.16 -0.64 8.82
N GLN A 419 2.54 -1.10 9.91
CA GLN A 419 1.25 -1.81 9.93
C GLN A 419 0.16 -1.10 9.09
N LEU A 420 0.15 0.23 9.07
CA LEU A 420 -0.85 1.01 8.34
C LEU A 420 -0.63 1.04 6.83
N CYS A 421 0.62 0.89 6.41
CA CYS A 421 1.02 0.95 5.00
C CYS A 421 0.86 -0.42 4.31
N MET A 422 1.08 -1.49 5.05
CA MET A 422 1.16 -2.83 4.49
C MET A 422 -0.17 -3.40 3.97
N PRO A 423 -1.34 -3.12 4.53
CA PRO A 423 -2.61 -3.63 3.98
C PRO A 423 -2.83 -3.24 2.52
N ILE A 424 -2.64 -1.97 2.15
CA ILE A 424 -2.83 -1.52 0.76
C ILE A 424 -1.75 -2.08 -0.17
N PHE A 425 -0.52 -2.25 0.32
CA PHE A 425 0.57 -2.90 -0.40
C PHE A 425 0.24 -4.36 -0.72
N TYR A 426 -0.12 -5.15 0.30
CA TYR A 426 -0.46 -6.58 0.11
C TYR A 426 -1.75 -6.76 -0.68
N PHE A 427 -2.72 -5.87 -0.53
CA PHE A 427 -3.92 -5.89 -1.36
C PHE A 427 -3.59 -5.68 -2.84
N ALA A 428 -2.73 -4.72 -3.16
CA ALA A 428 -2.27 -4.49 -4.53
C ALA A 428 -1.51 -5.71 -5.11
N LEU A 429 -0.63 -6.34 -4.31
CA LEU A 429 0.01 -7.61 -4.67
C LEU A 429 -1.01 -8.71 -4.96
N GLY A 430 -2.04 -8.80 -4.12
CA GLY A 430 -3.10 -9.80 -4.23
C GLY A 430 -3.97 -9.63 -5.46
N VAL A 431 -4.30 -8.41 -5.87
CA VAL A 431 -5.07 -8.12 -7.09
C VAL A 431 -4.35 -8.66 -8.33
N ILE A 432 -3.03 -8.41 -8.43
CA ILE A 432 -2.23 -8.92 -9.57
C ILE A 432 -2.06 -10.45 -9.47
N GLY A 433 -1.79 -10.96 -8.26
CA GLY A 433 -1.55 -12.39 -8.02
C GLY A 433 -2.77 -13.26 -8.29
N ALA A 434 -3.96 -12.78 -7.95
CA ALA A 434 -5.21 -13.52 -8.15
C ALA A 434 -5.53 -13.76 -9.63
N ASP A 435 -5.33 -12.77 -10.48
CA ASP A 435 -5.58 -12.88 -11.93
C ASP A 435 -4.51 -13.71 -12.65
N ALA A 436 -3.28 -13.76 -12.12
CA ALA A 436 -2.23 -14.61 -12.65
C ALA A 436 -2.62 -16.10 -12.66
N ASN A 437 -3.43 -16.48 -11.68
CA ASN A 437 -3.90 -17.86 -11.51
C ASN A 437 -5.05 -18.22 -12.47
N GLY A 438 -5.96 -17.29 -12.79
CA GLY A 438 -7.04 -17.48 -13.75
C GLY A 438 -6.53 -17.76 -15.16
N ASN A 439 -5.59 -16.96 -15.63
CA ASN A 439 -4.99 -17.10 -16.97
C ASN A 439 -4.16 -18.38 -17.15
N ALA A 440 -3.64 -18.96 -16.08
CA ALA A 440 -2.89 -20.23 -16.16
C ALA A 440 -3.84 -21.43 -16.37
N LYS A 441 -5.03 -21.37 -15.80
CA LYS A 441 -6.05 -22.42 -15.86
C LYS A 441 -6.70 -22.48 -17.26
N GLU A 442 -7.10 -21.34 -17.83
CA GLU A 442 -7.62 -21.27 -19.23
C GLU A 442 -6.63 -21.83 -20.26
N LYS A 443 -5.33 -21.52 -20.09
CA LYS A 443 -4.29 -22.08 -20.97
C LYS A 443 -4.05 -23.57 -20.76
N GLY A 444 -4.30 -24.10 -19.57
CA GLY A 444 -4.24 -25.53 -19.27
C GLY A 444 -5.39 -26.30 -19.92
N GLU A 445 -6.62 -25.81 -19.76
CA GLU A 445 -7.82 -26.42 -20.32
C GLU A 445 -7.81 -26.41 -21.86
N LEU A 446 -7.40 -25.29 -22.49
CA LEU A 446 -7.21 -25.21 -23.95
C LEU A 446 -6.11 -26.15 -24.49
N LYS A 447 -5.12 -26.50 -23.69
CA LYS A 447 -4.08 -27.47 -24.08
C LYS A 447 -4.56 -28.92 -23.92
N GLU A 448 -5.47 -29.21 -23.00
CA GLU A 448 -6.07 -30.53 -22.86
C GLU A 448 -7.13 -30.78 -23.94
N GLU A 449 -7.96 -29.80 -24.26
CA GLU A 449 -8.92 -29.90 -25.38
C GLU A 449 -8.20 -30.12 -26.72
N ASN A 450 -7.08 -29.46 -26.98
CA ASN A 450 -6.29 -29.64 -28.20
C ASN A 450 -5.46 -30.95 -28.23
N LYS A 451 -5.42 -31.72 -27.13
CA LYS A 451 -4.78 -33.06 -27.10
C LYS A 451 -5.79 -34.20 -27.27
N CYS A 452 -7.06 -33.91 -27.05
CA CYS A 452 -8.15 -34.89 -27.19
C CYS A 452 -8.90 -34.78 -28.52
N GLY A 453 -8.61 -33.85 -29.40
CA GLY A 453 -9.07 -33.72 -30.76
C GLY A 453 -7.96 -34.07 -31.76
#